data_e82acf1fc07100bd1388bac927ae0eec
#
_entry.id   e82acf1fc07100bd1388bac927ae0eec
#
_cell.length_a   1.000
_cell.length_b   1.000
_cell.length_c   1.000
_cell.angle_alpha   90.00
_cell.angle_beta   90.00
_cell.angle_gamma   90.00
#
_symmetry.space_group_name_H-M   'P 1'
#
loop_
_entity.id
_entity.type
_entity.pdbx_description
1 polymer ?
#
loop_
_entity_poly.entity_id
_entity_poly.type
_entity_poly.pdbx_seq_one_letter_code
_entity_poly.pdbx_strand_id
1 'polypeptide(L)'
;MFKILVVEDDRDLNRTVCAFLNRSGYEATGCLNTTDAYDAMYETMFDLVVSDIMMPGIDGFEFASNVRALNENIPILFMTARDDIASKQRGFRIGVDDYMVKPIDLDELFLRIGALLRRAKIASSRRLEVGAFAMDADEFSATLNGEEISLTKREFNILYKLLSYPKKTFTRQQLMDEFWDVDSDTAPRAVDVYMTKLRAKLADCNDFEIRTVHGLGYKAVLKQ
;
A
#
# COMPACT_ATOMS: atom_id res chain seq x y z
N MET A 1 -6.82 16.87 -3.37
CA MET A 1 -7.98 15.95 -3.31
C MET A 1 -7.60 14.71 -4.07
N PHE A 2 -7.85 13.50 -3.56
CA PHE A 2 -7.50 12.28 -4.27
C PHE A 2 -8.45 12.04 -5.44
N LYS A 3 -7.90 11.66 -6.59
CA LYS A 3 -8.63 11.35 -7.82
C LYS A 3 -8.81 9.85 -7.95
N ILE A 4 -10.05 9.40 -8.10
CA ILE A 4 -10.42 7.98 -8.16
C ILE A 4 -11.06 7.69 -9.51
N LEU A 5 -10.50 6.72 -10.25
CA LEU A 5 -11.13 6.20 -11.45
C LEU A 5 -12.07 5.04 -11.07
N VAL A 6 -13.32 5.12 -11.53
CA VAL A 6 -14.34 4.08 -11.32
C VAL A 6 -14.73 3.49 -12.67
N VAL A 7 -14.42 2.22 -12.91
CA VAL A 7 -14.71 1.51 -14.18
C VAL A 7 -15.75 0.43 -13.90
N GLU A 8 -16.98 0.68 -14.34
CA GLU A 8 -18.15 -0.17 -14.05
C GLU A 8 -19.16 0.03 -15.17
N ASP A 9 -19.58 -1.03 -15.85
CA ASP A 9 -20.49 -0.99 -17.00
C ASP A 9 -21.96 -0.78 -16.61
N ASP A 10 -22.35 -1.14 -15.40
CA ASP A 10 -23.65 -0.76 -14.83
C ASP A 10 -23.67 0.76 -14.53
N ARG A 11 -24.43 1.50 -15.35
CA ARG A 11 -24.54 2.97 -15.27
C ARG A 11 -25.06 3.46 -13.93
N ASP A 12 -26.00 2.75 -13.31
CA ASP A 12 -26.63 3.17 -12.08
C ASP A 12 -25.68 2.95 -10.90
N LEU A 13 -24.99 1.81 -10.87
CA LEU A 13 -23.96 1.53 -9.89
C LEU A 13 -22.77 2.49 -10.03
N ASN A 14 -22.25 2.68 -11.26
CA ASN A 14 -21.18 3.64 -11.54
C ASN A 14 -21.52 5.04 -11.02
N ARG A 15 -22.69 5.56 -11.40
CA ARG A 15 -23.15 6.86 -10.93
C ARG A 15 -23.32 6.94 -9.41
N THR A 16 -23.84 5.89 -8.80
CA THR A 16 -24.04 5.82 -7.34
C THR A 16 -22.71 5.87 -6.61
N VAL A 17 -21.74 5.04 -7.03
CA VAL A 17 -20.38 5.01 -6.46
C VAL A 17 -19.69 6.36 -6.62
N CYS A 18 -19.69 6.93 -7.82
CA CYS A 18 -19.07 8.23 -8.09
C CYS A 18 -19.70 9.35 -7.27
N ALA A 19 -21.04 9.39 -7.19
CA ALA A 19 -21.74 10.41 -6.41
C ALA A 19 -21.44 10.30 -4.90
N PHE A 20 -21.34 9.07 -4.39
CA PHE A 20 -20.96 8.82 -3.00
C PHE A 20 -19.52 9.25 -2.71
N LEU A 21 -18.57 8.86 -3.56
CA LEU A 21 -17.15 9.22 -3.40
C LEU A 21 -16.93 10.73 -3.48
N ASN A 22 -17.60 11.43 -4.42
CA ASN A 22 -17.53 12.88 -4.53
C ASN A 22 -18.06 13.59 -3.28
N ARG A 23 -19.16 13.09 -2.69
CA ARG A 23 -19.69 13.63 -1.41
C ARG A 23 -18.77 13.33 -0.23
N SER A 24 -17.99 12.26 -0.30
CA SER A 24 -17.05 11.84 0.73
C SER A 24 -15.68 12.53 0.64
N GLY A 25 -15.51 13.52 -0.25
CA GLY A 25 -14.31 14.34 -0.34
C GLY A 25 -13.24 13.81 -1.31
N TYR A 26 -13.60 12.91 -2.22
CA TYR A 26 -12.76 12.48 -3.34
C TYR A 26 -13.16 13.21 -4.63
N GLU A 27 -12.40 13.03 -5.70
CA GLU A 27 -12.73 13.42 -7.07
C GLU A 27 -12.86 12.14 -7.90
N ALA A 28 -14.10 11.64 -8.06
CA ALA A 28 -14.37 10.40 -8.75
C ALA A 28 -14.77 10.63 -10.20
N THR A 29 -14.08 9.95 -11.12
CA THR A 29 -14.40 9.90 -12.57
C THR A 29 -14.93 8.52 -12.90
N GLY A 30 -16.16 8.45 -13.43
CA GLY A 30 -16.82 7.21 -13.82
C GLY A 30 -16.65 6.92 -15.30
N CYS A 31 -16.17 5.74 -15.65
CA CYS A 31 -16.08 5.19 -17.00
C CYS A 31 -16.93 3.93 -17.09
N LEU A 32 -17.65 3.75 -18.22
CA LEU A 32 -18.54 2.60 -18.42
C LEU A 32 -17.86 1.43 -19.13
N ASN A 33 -16.63 1.62 -19.57
CA ASN A 33 -15.81 0.62 -20.23
C ASN A 33 -14.33 0.96 -20.11
N THR A 34 -13.48 0.02 -20.50
CA THR A 34 -12.02 0.17 -20.39
C THR A 34 -11.43 1.17 -21.38
N THR A 35 -12.07 1.40 -22.54
CA THR A 35 -11.61 2.40 -23.52
C THR A 35 -11.72 3.80 -22.94
N ASP A 36 -12.89 4.17 -22.42
CA ASP A 36 -13.09 5.47 -21.75
C ASP A 36 -12.15 5.62 -20.55
N ALA A 37 -11.86 4.52 -19.85
CA ALA A 37 -10.94 4.52 -18.72
C ALA A 37 -9.49 4.81 -19.14
N TYR A 38 -9.01 4.25 -20.26
CA TYR A 38 -7.69 4.57 -20.79
C TYR A 38 -7.60 6.02 -21.26
N ASP A 39 -8.63 6.55 -21.93
CA ASP A 39 -8.68 7.94 -22.34
C ASP A 39 -8.63 8.87 -21.13
N ALA A 40 -9.39 8.57 -20.07
CA ALA A 40 -9.35 9.34 -18.84
C ALA A 40 -7.97 9.29 -18.16
N MET A 41 -7.30 8.11 -18.16
CA MET A 41 -5.95 7.94 -17.60
C MET A 41 -4.88 8.66 -18.44
N TYR A 42 -5.09 8.84 -19.72
CA TYR A 42 -4.21 9.63 -20.57
C TYR A 42 -4.27 11.12 -20.25
N GLU A 43 -5.47 11.63 -19.94
CA GLU A 43 -5.72 13.04 -19.65
C GLU A 43 -5.44 13.40 -18.18
N THR A 44 -5.63 12.45 -17.26
CA THR A 44 -5.59 12.70 -15.81
C THR A 44 -4.84 11.60 -15.07
N MET A 45 -3.99 12.00 -14.14
CA MET A 45 -3.38 11.07 -13.19
C MET A 45 -4.36 10.74 -12.07
N PHE A 46 -4.61 9.47 -11.83
CA PHE A 46 -5.45 8.98 -10.74
C PHE A 46 -4.61 8.43 -9.59
N ASP A 47 -5.14 8.54 -8.38
CA ASP A 47 -4.52 8.06 -7.15
C ASP A 47 -4.96 6.63 -6.80
N LEU A 48 -6.08 6.16 -7.36
CA LEU A 48 -6.64 4.82 -7.13
C LEU A 48 -7.61 4.45 -8.27
N VAL A 49 -7.64 3.17 -8.61
CA VAL A 49 -8.60 2.58 -9.56
C VAL A 49 -9.54 1.65 -8.83
N VAL A 50 -10.85 1.83 -9.04
CA VAL A 50 -11.90 0.88 -8.68
C VAL A 50 -12.44 0.30 -9.98
N SER A 51 -12.46 -1.02 -10.16
CA SER A 51 -12.90 -1.64 -11.42
C SER A 51 -13.73 -2.88 -11.18
N ASP A 52 -14.78 -3.08 -12.00
CA ASP A 52 -15.37 -4.40 -12.13
C ASP A 52 -14.44 -5.34 -12.93
N ILE A 53 -14.55 -6.62 -12.66
CA ILE A 53 -13.90 -7.68 -13.43
C ILE A 53 -14.74 -8.06 -14.66
N MET A 54 -16.07 -8.07 -14.50
CA MET A 54 -17.00 -8.62 -15.48
C MET A 54 -17.55 -7.49 -16.37
N MET A 55 -16.72 -6.98 -17.27
CA MET A 55 -17.12 -5.96 -18.23
C MET A 55 -17.14 -6.51 -19.66
N PRO A 56 -18.02 -6.03 -20.54
CA PRO A 56 -18.00 -6.37 -21.97
C PRO A 56 -16.69 -5.90 -22.65
N GLY A 57 -16.11 -6.76 -23.46
CA GLY A 57 -14.88 -6.46 -24.20
C GLY A 57 -13.63 -6.91 -23.46
N ILE A 58 -12.81 -5.96 -23.00
CA ILE A 58 -11.60 -6.24 -22.20
C ILE A 58 -12.01 -6.58 -20.77
N ASP A 59 -11.62 -7.77 -20.28
CA ASP A 59 -11.93 -8.15 -18.91
C ASP A 59 -11.15 -7.30 -17.88
N GLY A 60 -11.69 -7.16 -16.67
CA GLY A 60 -11.07 -6.34 -15.64
C GLY A 60 -9.68 -6.82 -15.23
N PHE A 61 -9.35 -8.10 -15.42
CA PHE A 61 -8.01 -8.63 -15.14
C PHE A 61 -6.98 -8.12 -16.16
N GLU A 62 -7.35 -8.11 -17.45
CA GLU A 62 -6.50 -7.56 -18.51
C GLU A 62 -6.34 -6.05 -18.34
N PHE A 63 -7.42 -5.34 -18.00
CA PHE A 63 -7.38 -3.92 -17.68
C PHE A 63 -6.42 -3.66 -16.51
N ALA A 64 -6.55 -4.37 -15.38
CA ALA A 64 -5.69 -4.21 -14.22
C ALA A 64 -4.22 -4.52 -14.54
N SER A 65 -3.94 -5.53 -15.37
CA SER A 65 -2.58 -5.85 -15.83
C SER A 65 -1.97 -4.70 -16.63
N ASN A 66 -2.74 -4.08 -17.52
CA ASN A 66 -2.29 -2.95 -18.32
C ASN A 66 -2.10 -1.68 -17.46
N VAL A 67 -3.01 -1.42 -16.51
CA VAL A 67 -2.85 -0.33 -15.53
C VAL A 67 -1.57 -0.52 -14.72
N ARG A 68 -1.30 -1.76 -14.27
CA ARG A 68 -0.10 -2.08 -13.50
C ARG A 68 1.19 -1.91 -14.31
N ALA A 69 1.15 -2.18 -15.62
CA ALA A 69 2.28 -1.95 -16.53
C ALA A 69 2.55 -0.44 -16.74
N LEU A 70 1.51 0.41 -16.70
CA LEU A 70 1.63 1.87 -16.83
C LEU A 70 2.06 2.52 -15.50
N ASN A 71 1.55 2.03 -14.38
CA ASN A 71 1.86 2.53 -13.04
C ASN A 71 1.89 1.37 -12.03
N GLU A 72 3.10 0.97 -11.65
CA GLU A 72 3.33 -0.16 -10.75
C GLU A 72 2.72 0.05 -9.35
N ASN A 73 2.56 1.31 -8.92
CA ASN A 73 2.22 1.65 -7.54
C ASN A 73 0.77 2.13 -7.33
N ILE A 74 0.00 2.34 -8.42
CA ILE A 74 -1.39 2.80 -8.26
C ILE A 74 -2.24 1.71 -7.59
N PRO A 75 -2.94 1.97 -6.49
CA PRO A 75 -3.81 0.96 -5.89
C PRO A 75 -4.97 0.59 -6.80
N ILE A 76 -5.26 -0.70 -6.89
CA ILE A 76 -6.38 -1.26 -7.65
C ILE A 76 -7.29 -2.03 -6.71
N LEU A 77 -8.57 -1.67 -6.67
CA LEU A 77 -9.63 -2.36 -5.95
C LEU A 77 -10.64 -2.94 -6.94
N PHE A 78 -10.89 -4.24 -6.88
CA PHE A 78 -11.97 -4.84 -7.66
C PHE A 78 -13.31 -4.82 -6.93
N MET A 79 -14.37 -4.43 -7.66
CA MET A 79 -15.78 -4.62 -7.28
C MET A 79 -16.39 -5.62 -8.26
N THR A 80 -16.82 -6.81 -7.82
CA THR A 80 -17.29 -7.82 -8.76
C THR A 80 -18.34 -8.77 -8.17
N ALA A 81 -19.16 -9.35 -9.02
CA ALA A 81 -20.06 -10.44 -8.66
C ALA A 81 -19.33 -11.77 -8.40
N ARG A 82 -18.06 -11.89 -8.80
CA ARG A 82 -17.28 -13.12 -8.62
C ARG A 82 -16.68 -13.23 -7.22
N ASP A 83 -17.13 -14.24 -6.50
CA ASP A 83 -16.61 -14.59 -5.16
C ASP A 83 -15.85 -15.93 -5.16
N ASP A 84 -15.40 -16.39 -6.32
CA ASP A 84 -14.64 -17.64 -6.38
C ASP A 84 -13.15 -17.41 -6.04
N ILE A 85 -12.54 -18.42 -5.41
CA ILE A 85 -11.15 -18.38 -4.97
C ILE A 85 -10.17 -18.21 -6.15
N ALA A 86 -10.48 -18.79 -7.30
CA ALA A 86 -9.60 -18.73 -8.47
C ALA A 86 -9.51 -17.30 -9.03
N SER A 87 -10.63 -16.58 -9.10
CA SER A 87 -10.66 -15.17 -9.50
C SER A 87 -9.89 -14.27 -8.52
N LYS A 88 -10.05 -14.48 -7.21
CA LYS A 88 -9.28 -13.76 -6.19
C LYS A 88 -7.78 -14.03 -6.31
N GLN A 89 -7.38 -15.29 -6.48
CA GLN A 89 -5.97 -15.65 -6.66
C GLN A 89 -5.37 -15.05 -7.94
N ARG A 90 -6.13 -15.02 -9.05
CA ARG A 90 -5.71 -14.39 -10.31
C ARG A 90 -5.50 -12.88 -10.11
N GLY A 91 -6.43 -12.18 -9.46
CA GLY A 91 -6.32 -10.76 -9.18
C GLY A 91 -5.08 -10.41 -8.35
N PHE A 92 -4.82 -11.15 -7.27
CA PHE A 92 -3.64 -10.92 -6.43
C PHE A 92 -2.32 -11.20 -7.16
N ARG A 93 -2.27 -12.17 -8.10
CA ARG A 93 -1.06 -12.40 -8.92
C ARG A 93 -0.78 -11.25 -9.89
N ILE A 94 -1.80 -10.55 -10.37
CA ILE A 94 -1.68 -9.36 -11.23
C ILE A 94 -1.28 -8.13 -10.42
N GLY A 95 -1.40 -8.19 -9.08
CA GLY A 95 -1.06 -7.09 -8.19
C GLY A 95 -2.26 -6.21 -7.84
N VAL A 96 -3.48 -6.77 -7.85
CA VAL A 96 -4.67 -6.09 -7.30
C VAL A 96 -4.55 -6.04 -5.78
N ASP A 97 -4.82 -4.87 -5.19
CA ASP A 97 -4.52 -4.59 -3.79
C ASP A 97 -5.67 -4.96 -2.85
N ASP A 98 -6.92 -4.95 -3.34
CA ASP A 98 -8.10 -5.36 -2.56
C ASP A 98 -9.24 -5.82 -3.46
N TYR A 99 -10.28 -6.40 -2.84
CA TYR A 99 -11.37 -7.09 -3.52
C TYR A 99 -12.68 -6.92 -2.75
N MET A 100 -13.74 -6.48 -3.42
CA MET A 100 -15.09 -6.40 -2.87
C MET A 100 -16.08 -7.21 -3.73
N VAL A 101 -17.01 -7.90 -3.07
CA VAL A 101 -18.05 -8.68 -3.73
C VAL A 101 -19.35 -7.90 -3.74
N LYS A 102 -20.01 -7.85 -4.91
CA LYS A 102 -21.35 -7.23 -5.05
C LYS A 102 -22.40 -8.08 -4.29
N PRO A 103 -23.38 -7.47 -3.60
CA PRO A 103 -23.71 -6.04 -3.59
C PRO A 103 -22.72 -5.19 -2.77
N ILE A 104 -22.38 -4.01 -3.30
CA ILE A 104 -21.38 -3.12 -2.70
C ILE A 104 -21.99 -2.32 -1.55
N ASP A 105 -21.39 -2.45 -0.36
CA ASP A 105 -21.60 -1.54 0.76
C ASP A 105 -20.69 -0.30 0.54
N LEU A 106 -21.30 0.87 0.40
CA LEU A 106 -20.59 2.11 0.09
C LEU A 106 -19.72 2.58 1.26
N ASP A 107 -20.12 2.34 2.50
CA ASP A 107 -19.32 2.70 3.68
C ASP A 107 -18.09 1.78 3.79
N GLU A 108 -18.24 0.48 3.49
CA GLU A 108 -17.12 -0.44 3.39
C GLU A 108 -16.16 -0.04 2.26
N LEU A 109 -16.68 0.32 1.08
CA LEU A 109 -15.89 0.81 -0.05
C LEU A 109 -15.04 2.03 0.34
N PHE A 110 -15.65 3.00 1.03
CA PHE A 110 -14.96 4.19 1.53
C PHE A 110 -13.80 3.86 2.46
N LEU A 111 -14.02 2.96 3.42
CA LEU A 111 -12.99 2.52 4.37
C LEU A 111 -11.83 1.81 3.68
N ARG A 112 -12.11 0.97 2.68
CA ARG A 112 -11.11 0.25 1.90
C ARG A 112 -10.29 1.19 1.02
N ILE A 113 -10.95 2.11 0.29
CA ILE A 113 -10.28 3.17 -0.49
C ILE A 113 -9.35 3.99 0.40
N GLY A 114 -9.84 4.44 1.56
CA GLY A 114 -9.02 5.18 2.52
C GLY A 114 -7.80 4.40 3.02
N ALA A 115 -7.93 3.09 3.22
CA ALA A 115 -6.81 2.23 3.61
C ALA A 115 -5.79 2.07 2.48
N LEU A 116 -6.25 1.88 1.25
CA LEU A 116 -5.39 1.73 0.07
C LEU A 116 -4.63 3.03 -0.23
N LEU A 117 -5.30 4.18 -0.22
CA LEU A 117 -4.67 5.48 -0.45
C LEU A 117 -3.61 5.81 0.61
N ARG A 118 -3.85 5.48 1.88
CA ARG A 118 -2.84 5.65 2.92
C ARG A 118 -1.60 4.81 2.64
N ARG A 119 -1.76 3.54 2.23
CA ARG A 119 -0.64 2.66 1.87
C ARG A 119 0.13 3.20 0.66
N ALA A 120 -0.60 3.59 -0.39
CA ALA A 120 -0.01 4.14 -1.61
C ALA A 120 0.71 5.47 -1.35
N LYS A 121 0.14 6.35 -0.53
CA LYS A 121 0.77 7.61 -0.16
C LYS A 121 2.09 7.38 0.59
N ILE A 122 2.13 6.43 1.52
CA ILE A 122 3.37 6.04 2.21
C ILE A 122 4.38 5.47 1.19
N ALA A 123 3.92 4.65 0.24
CA ALA A 123 4.79 4.07 -0.78
C ALA A 123 5.26 5.08 -1.84
N SER A 124 4.41 6.04 -2.24
CA SER A 124 4.71 7.00 -3.31
C SER A 124 5.47 8.24 -2.83
N SER A 125 5.21 8.70 -1.61
CA SER A 125 5.94 9.85 -1.06
C SER A 125 7.36 9.51 -0.64
N ARG A 126 7.72 8.21 -0.58
CA ARG A 126 8.96 7.71 -0.01
C ARG A 126 9.34 8.36 1.33
N ARG A 127 8.40 9.16 1.86
CA ARG A 127 8.47 9.82 3.15
C ARG A 127 7.44 9.21 4.11
N LEU A 128 7.91 8.80 5.27
CA LEU A 128 7.14 8.17 6.32
C LEU A 128 7.16 9.07 7.54
N GLU A 129 6.00 9.40 8.09
CA GLU A 129 5.87 10.21 9.29
C GLU A 129 5.06 9.45 10.35
N VAL A 130 5.60 9.40 11.57
CA VAL A 130 4.97 8.78 12.74
C VAL A 130 5.17 9.70 13.93
N GLY A 131 4.17 10.49 14.27
CA GLY A 131 4.29 11.53 15.29
C GLY A 131 5.37 12.54 14.94
N ALA A 132 6.35 12.72 15.82
CA ALA A 132 7.49 13.61 15.62
C ALA A 132 8.66 12.96 14.84
N PHE A 133 8.56 11.66 14.53
CA PHE A 133 9.56 10.93 13.76
C PHE A 133 9.23 10.93 12.27
N ALA A 134 10.20 11.25 11.42
CA ALA A 134 10.06 11.17 9.96
C ALA A 134 11.26 10.47 9.32
N MET A 135 10.99 9.78 8.20
CA MET A 135 12.00 9.18 7.32
C MET A 135 11.73 9.59 5.89
N ASP A 136 12.77 9.89 5.13
CA ASP A 136 12.71 10.13 3.70
C ASP A 136 13.61 9.11 2.97
N ALA A 137 12.98 8.27 2.13
CA ALA A 137 13.69 7.19 1.46
C ALA A 137 14.43 7.64 0.19
N ASP A 138 14.15 8.83 -0.34
CA ASP A 138 14.91 9.41 -1.45
C ASP A 138 16.22 10.04 -0.95
N GLU A 139 16.15 10.70 0.20
CA GLU A 139 17.31 11.30 0.85
C GLU A 139 18.08 10.36 1.77
N PHE A 140 17.51 9.17 2.07
CA PHE A 140 18.01 8.25 3.11
C PHE A 140 18.19 8.93 4.47
N SER A 141 17.34 9.90 4.78
CA SER A 141 17.36 10.69 5.99
C SER A 141 16.30 10.23 7.00
N ALA A 142 16.58 10.39 8.29
CA ALA A 142 15.63 10.18 9.38
C ALA A 142 15.75 11.32 10.40
N THR A 143 14.62 11.81 10.89
CA THR A 143 14.58 12.90 11.86
C THR A 143 13.63 12.56 13.01
N LEU A 144 13.95 13.06 14.22
CA LEU A 144 13.07 13.05 15.38
C LEU A 144 12.99 14.48 15.94
N ASN A 145 11.79 15.02 16.06
CA ASN A 145 11.56 16.43 16.44
C ASN A 145 12.29 17.43 15.50
N GLY A 146 12.54 17.06 14.26
CA GLY A 146 13.28 17.87 13.28
C GLY A 146 14.81 17.74 13.37
N GLU A 147 15.35 17.01 14.34
CA GLU A 147 16.78 16.73 14.47
C GLU A 147 17.13 15.42 13.75
N GLU A 148 18.24 15.42 13.00
CA GLU A 148 18.66 14.27 12.19
C GLU A 148 19.16 13.12 13.08
N ILE A 149 18.69 11.89 12.78
CA ILE A 149 19.17 10.65 13.39
C ILE A 149 20.07 9.94 12.37
N SER A 150 21.34 9.79 12.69
CA SER A 150 22.29 9.07 11.85
C SER A 150 21.99 7.57 11.83
N LEU A 151 21.49 7.07 10.69
CA LEU A 151 21.24 5.66 10.42
C LEU A 151 22.17 5.18 9.30
N THR A 152 22.72 3.98 9.44
CA THR A 152 23.36 3.31 8.29
C THR A 152 22.29 2.90 7.29
N LYS A 153 22.67 2.71 6.01
CA LYS A 153 21.73 2.29 4.94
C LYS A 153 20.89 1.07 5.34
N ARG A 154 21.50 0.08 5.99
CA ARG A 154 20.80 -1.14 6.42
C ARG A 154 19.86 -0.88 7.61
N GLU A 155 20.27 -0.08 8.59
CA GLU A 155 19.40 0.37 9.69
C GLU A 155 18.20 1.13 9.16
N PHE A 156 18.43 2.05 8.22
CA PHE A 156 17.38 2.80 7.55
C PHE A 156 16.37 1.88 6.87
N ASN A 157 16.84 0.98 5.99
CA ASN A 157 15.97 0.10 5.23
C ASN A 157 15.13 -0.83 6.13
N ILE A 158 15.74 -1.40 7.17
CA ILE A 158 15.02 -2.25 8.12
C ILE A 158 13.94 -1.44 8.86
N LEU A 159 14.28 -0.27 9.37
CA LEU A 159 13.34 0.58 10.10
C LEU A 159 12.21 1.06 9.20
N TYR A 160 12.54 1.52 7.98
CA TYR A 160 11.57 1.94 6.99
C TYR A 160 10.59 0.82 6.64
N LYS A 161 11.09 -0.41 6.45
CA LYS A 161 10.25 -1.60 6.23
C LYS A 161 9.30 -1.87 7.37
N LEU A 162 9.78 -1.86 8.61
CA LEU A 162 8.96 -2.13 9.78
C LEU A 162 7.85 -1.07 9.96
N LEU A 163 8.18 0.21 9.75
CA LEU A 163 7.25 1.32 9.90
C LEU A 163 6.27 1.47 8.72
N SER A 164 6.66 1.05 7.52
CA SER A 164 5.74 0.98 6.37
C SER A 164 4.60 -0.04 6.58
N TYR A 165 4.81 -1.03 7.46
CA TYR A 165 3.81 -2.06 7.76
C TYR A 165 3.61 -2.21 9.28
N PRO A 166 3.01 -1.21 9.95
CA PRO A 166 2.79 -1.25 11.39
C PRO A 166 1.98 -2.47 11.82
N LYS A 167 2.36 -3.08 12.94
CA LYS A 167 1.76 -4.30 13.51
C LYS A 167 2.07 -5.61 12.74
N LYS A 168 2.52 -5.55 11.49
CA LYS A 168 2.97 -6.74 10.75
C LYS A 168 4.27 -7.26 11.34
N THR A 169 4.32 -8.56 11.62
CA THR A 169 5.54 -9.24 12.07
C THR A 169 6.33 -9.73 10.87
N PHE A 170 7.60 -9.35 10.81
CA PHE A 170 8.58 -9.88 9.85
C PHE A 170 9.48 -10.88 10.55
N THR A 171 9.66 -12.05 9.94
CA THR A 171 10.59 -13.04 10.48
C THR A 171 12.03 -12.59 10.29
N ARG A 172 12.97 -13.14 11.09
CA ARG A 172 14.40 -12.87 10.88
C ARG A 172 14.85 -13.26 9.48
N GLN A 173 14.34 -14.39 8.98
CA GLN A 173 14.66 -14.85 7.64
C GLN A 173 14.17 -13.86 6.56
N GLN A 174 12.94 -13.39 6.64
CA GLN A 174 12.41 -12.40 5.70
C GLN A 174 13.23 -11.11 5.66
N LEU A 175 13.70 -10.64 6.83
CA LEU A 175 14.54 -9.44 6.90
C LEU A 175 15.95 -9.73 6.35
N MET A 176 16.47 -10.95 6.56
CA MET A 176 17.74 -11.36 5.97
C MET A 176 17.65 -11.43 4.44
N ASP A 177 16.65 -12.13 3.90
CA ASP A 177 16.48 -12.32 2.46
C ASP A 177 16.31 -10.97 1.72
N GLU A 178 15.74 -9.97 2.39
CA GLU A 178 15.48 -8.66 1.78
C GLU A 178 16.69 -7.70 1.89
N PHE A 179 17.48 -7.77 2.96
CA PHE A 179 18.50 -6.75 3.25
C PHE A 179 19.93 -7.27 3.33
N TRP A 180 20.19 -8.55 3.10
CA TRP A 180 21.53 -9.13 2.98
C TRP A 180 21.69 -9.85 1.66
N ASP A 181 22.89 -9.81 1.12
CA ASP A 181 23.21 -10.51 -0.12
C ASP A 181 23.11 -12.03 0.06
N VAL A 182 22.67 -12.74 -0.98
CA VAL A 182 22.44 -14.19 -0.99
C VAL A 182 23.70 -14.99 -0.61
N ASP A 183 24.88 -14.44 -0.91
CA ASP A 183 26.19 -15.08 -0.64
C ASP A 183 26.77 -14.71 0.75
N SER A 184 26.00 -14.03 1.61
CA SER A 184 26.52 -13.68 2.92
C SER A 184 26.39 -14.88 3.88
N ASP A 185 27.51 -15.42 4.38
CA ASP A 185 27.58 -16.42 5.47
C ASP A 185 27.02 -15.92 6.82
N THR A 186 26.20 -14.88 6.79
CA THR A 186 25.71 -14.18 7.96
C THR A 186 24.47 -14.88 8.51
N ALA A 187 24.52 -15.36 9.72
CA ALA A 187 23.39 -16.03 10.37
C ALA A 187 22.20 -15.07 10.61
N PRO A 188 20.94 -15.56 10.63
CA PRO A 188 19.74 -14.74 10.88
C PRO A 188 19.77 -13.92 12.19
N ARG A 189 20.64 -14.31 13.14
CA ARG A 189 20.91 -13.54 14.36
C ARG A 189 21.58 -12.19 14.13
N ALA A 190 22.14 -11.93 12.95
CA ALA A 190 22.66 -10.60 12.61
C ALA A 190 21.57 -9.52 12.67
N VAL A 191 20.32 -9.88 12.34
CA VAL A 191 19.16 -8.97 12.47
C VAL A 191 19.01 -8.46 13.89
N ASP A 192 19.26 -9.30 14.91
CA ASP A 192 19.10 -8.94 16.33
C ASP A 192 20.06 -7.81 16.74
N VAL A 193 21.26 -7.77 16.14
CA VAL A 193 22.24 -6.69 16.36
C VAL A 193 21.72 -5.36 15.83
N TYR A 194 21.11 -5.35 14.64
CA TYR A 194 20.51 -4.15 14.07
C TYR A 194 19.30 -3.67 14.87
N MET A 195 18.47 -4.58 15.38
CA MET A 195 17.35 -4.22 16.27
C MET A 195 17.82 -3.58 17.56
N THR A 196 18.92 -4.06 18.12
CA THR A 196 19.52 -3.48 19.33
C THR A 196 20.05 -2.08 19.05
N LYS A 197 20.78 -1.88 17.94
CA LYS A 197 21.28 -0.56 17.52
C LYS A 197 20.16 0.43 17.24
N LEU A 198 19.11 0.01 16.51
CA LEU A 198 17.95 0.84 16.23
C LEU A 198 17.24 1.27 17.50
N ARG A 199 17.00 0.36 18.45
CA ARG A 199 16.40 0.71 19.73
C ARG A 199 17.24 1.71 20.52
N ALA A 200 18.56 1.59 20.50
CA ALA A 200 19.44 2.55 21.17
C ALA A 200 19.37 3.95 20.53
N LYS A 201 19.35 4.02 19.17
CA LYS A 201 19.25 5.28 18.44
C LYS A 201 17.88 5.96 18.55
N LEU A 202 16.84 5.17 18.81
CA LEU A 202 15.45 5.61 18.93
C LEU A 202 14.97 5.66 20.39
N ALA A 203 15.89 5.68 21.35
CA ALA A 203 15.53 5.63 22.78
C ALA A 203 14.60 6.79 23.19
N ASP A 204 14.78 7.97 22.57
CA ASP A 204 14.00 9.18 22.85
C ASP A 204 12.71 9.26 21.99
N CYS A 205 12.48 8.31 21.09
CA CYS A 205 11.27 8.27 20.28
C CYS A 205 10.10 7.64 21.05
N ASN A 206 9.06 8.43 21.26
CA ASN A 206 7.87 7.99 21.99
C ASN A 206 6.71 7.58 21.06
N ASP A 207 6.80 7.79 19.75
CA ASP A 207 5.70 7.63 18.80
C ASP A 207 5.49 6.17 18.38
N PHE A 208 6.51 5.33 18.48
CA PHE A 208 6.45 3.90 18.18
C PHE A 208 7.50 3.10 18.97
N GLU A 209 7.42 1.80 18.91
CA GLU A 209 8.43 0.87 19.43
C GLU A 209 8.68 -0.29 18.48
N ILE A 210 9.92 -0.79 18.45
CA ILE A 210 10.26 -2.04 17.77
C ILE A 210 10.09 -3.19 18.78
N ARG A 211 9.02 -3.98 18.59
CA ARG A 211 8.68 -5.10 19.48
C ARG A 211 9.22 -6.41 18.94
N THR A 212 9.85 -7.20 19.84
CA THR A 212 10.23 -8.59 19.54
C THR A 212 9.01 -9.48 19.65
N VAL A 213 8.78 -10.32 18.64
CA VAL A 213 7.86 -11.45 18.70
C VAL A 213 8.68 -12.70 18.90
N HIS A 214 8.66 -13.23 20.14
CA HIS A 214 9.49 -14.34 20.53
C HIS A 214 9.32 -15.56 19.60
N GLY A 215 10.44 -16.17 19.23
CA GLY A 215 10.48 -17.31 18.31
C GLY A 215 10.22 -16.96 16.83
N LEU A 216 9.78 -15.74 16.51
CA LEU A 216 9.41 -15.37 15.13
C LEU A 216 10.29 -14.25 14.56
N GLY A 217 10.22 -13.03 15.13
CA GLY A 217 10.94 -11.89 14.55
C GLY A 217 10.57 -10.56 15.19
N TYR A 218 10.31 -9.54 14.37
CA TYR A 218 10.14 -8.16 14.81
C TYR A 218 8.96 -7.47 14.12
N LYS A 219 8.38 -6.49 14.82
CA LYS A 219 7.36 -5.59 14.27
C LYS A 219 7.49 -4.20 14.86
N ALA A 220 7.06 -3.17 14.12
CA ALA A 220 6.81 -1.86 14.67
C ALA A 220 5.39 -1.78 15.24
N VAL A 221 5.25 -1.11 16.38
CA VAL A 221 3.97 -0.83 17.03
C VAL A 221 3.89 0.65 17.29
N LEU A 222 2.93 1.33 16.66
CA LEU A 222 2.69 2.75 16.90
C LEU A 222 2.09 2.92 18.30
N LYS A 223 2.56 3.91 19.03
CA LYS A 223 1.99 4.31 20.32
C LYS A 223 0.90 5.36 20.06
N GLN A 224 -0.16 5.28 20.83
CA GLN A 224 -1.26 6.26 20.80
C GLN A 224 -0.93 7.42 21.72
#